data_2426a9889f1cb4e14bd114e197391e2c
#
_entry.id   2426a9889f1cb4e14bd114e197391e2c
#
_cell.length_a   1.000
_cell.length_b   1.000
_cell.length_c   1.000
_cell.angle_alpha   90.00
_cell.angle_beta   90.00
_cell.angle_gamma   90.00
#
_symmetry.space_group_name_H-M   'P 1'
#
loop_
_entity.id
_entity.type
_entity.pdbx_description
1 polymer ?
#
loop_
_entity_poly.entity_id
_entity_poly.type
_entity_poly.pdbx_seq_one_letter_code
_entity_poly.pdbx_strand_id
1 'polypeptide(L)'
;MLPSEELLQSIDIIAQNAAKNSVKIYTAIVTSIADNNTCSVRVNGKTHSNIAYYGDAPTVNKSYRVFCPNGSMNQAFIITGFNLPSYTKADAGKVLSIDSEGNLIWKTI
;
A
#
# COMPACT_ATOMS: atom_id res chain seq x y z
N MET A 1 -8.38 25.71 16.02
CA MET A 1 -8.01 24.31 16.30
C MET A 1 -6.56 24.07 15.92
N LEU A 2 -5.81 23.40 16.77
CA LEU A 2 -4.42 23.05 16.48
C LEU A 2 -4.35 21.91 15.47
N PRO A 3 -3.34 21.86 14.59
CA PRO A 3 -3.22 20.75 13.61
C PRO A 3 -3.24 19.35 14.24
N SER A 4 -2.68 19.20 15.44
CA SER A 4 -2.71 17.94 16.16
C SER A 4 -4.13 17.52 16.56
N GLU A 5 -4.98 18.46 16.90
CA GLU A 5 -6.38 18.19 17.23
C GLU A 5 -7.17 17.80 16.00
N GLU A 6 -6.91 18.44 14.85
CA GLU A 6 -7.54 18.07 13.58
C GLU A 6 -7.14 16.67 13.17
N LEU A 7 -5.88 16.30 13.35
CA LEU A 7 -5.40 14.96 13.04
C LEU A 7 -6.09 13.92 13.94
N LEU A 8 -6.19 14.18 15.23
CA LEU A 8 -6.86 13.27 16.16
C LEU A 8 -8.34 13.10 15.83
N GLN A 9 -9.02 14.18 15.43
CA GLN A 9 -10.41 14.10 14.99
C GLN A 9 -10.55 13.28 13.72
N SER A 10 -9.62 13.44 12.76
CA SER A 10 -9.64 12.68 11.52
C SER A 10 -9.44 11.19 11.78
N ILE A 11 -8.52 10.83 12.65
CA ILE A 11 -8.29 9.44 13.06
C ILE A 11 -9.54 8.88 13.73
N ASP A 12 -10.19 9.63 14.60
CA ASP A 12 -11.39 9.21 15.29
C ASP A 12 -12.54 8.95 14.33
N ILE A 13 -12.74 9.83 13.35
CA ILE A 13 -13.74 9.66 12.30
C ILE A 13 -13.47 8.41 11.47
N ILE A 14 -12.22 8.18 11.09
CA ILE A 14 -11.82 6.98 10.35
C ILE A 14 -12.12 5.73 11.17
N ALA A 15 -11.79 5.73 12.45
CA ALA A 15 -12.04 4.59 13.32
C ALA A 15 -13.54 4.32 13.48
N GLN A 16 -14.34 5.35 13.64
CA GLN A 16 -15.80 5.22 13.72
C GLN A 16 -16.37 4.68 12.41
N ASN A 17 -15.93 5.19 11.27
CA ASN A 17 -16.37 4.72 9.97
C ASN A 17 -15.96 3.27 9.73
N ALA A 18 -14.76 2.89 10.12
CA ALA A 18 -14.28 1.51 10.01
C ALA A 18 -15.18 0.55 10.80
N ALA A 19 -15.50 0.89 12.04
CA ALA A 19 -16.37 0.09 12.87
C ALA A 19 -17.80 0.02 12.32
N LYS A 20 -18.30 1.16 11.84
CA LYS A 20 -19.67 1.29 11.33
C LYS A 20 -19.85 0.60 9.99
N ASN A 21 -18.85 0.69 9.10
CA ASN A 21 -18.94 0.20 7.73
C ASN A 21 -18.28 -1.17 7.56
N SER A 22 -17.87 -1.82 8.64
CA SER A 22 -17.29 -3.17 8.61
C SER A 22 -16.12 -3.30 7.64
N VAL A 23 -15.21 -2.31 7.64
CA VAL A 23 -13.96 -2.43 6.88
C VAL A 23 -13.22 -3.67 7.33
N LYS A 24 -12.84 -4.52 6.37
CA LYS A 24 -12.18 -5.78 6.66
C LYS A 24 -10.79 -5.80 6.03
N ILE A 25 -9.88 -6.46 6.71
CA ILE A 25 -8.50 -6.63 6.26
C ILE A 25 -8.21 -8.12 6.23
N TYR A 26 -7.81 -8.62 5.06
CA TYR A 26 -7.48 -10.03 4.88
C TYR A 26 -6.01 -10.17 4.53
N THR A 27 -5.43 -11.31 4.86
CA THR A 27 -4.13 -11.71 4.30
C THR A 27 -4.40 -12.46 3.02
N ALA A 28 -3.74 -12.04 1.94
CA ALA A 28 -3.93 -12.61 0.62
C ALA A 28 -2.61 -12.93 -0.03
N ILE A 29 -2.63 -13.87 -0.97
CA ILE A 29 -1.46 -14.22 -1.78
C ILE A 29 -1.72 -13.73 -3.19
N VAL A 30 -0.78 -12.95 -3.74
CA VAL A 30 -0.87 -12.49 -5.13
C VAL A 30 -0.63 -13.67 -6.06
N THR A 31 -1.56 -13.94 -6.97
CA THR A 31 -1.48 -15.06 -7.90
C THR A 31 -1.04 -14.63 -9.30
N SER A 32 -1.36 -13.40 -9.70
CA SER A 32 -0.94 -12.85 -11.00
C SER A 32 -1.04 -11.33 -10.98
N ILE A 33 -0.36 -10.68 -11.91
CA ILE A 33 -0.32 -9.22 -12.04
C ILE A 33 -0.79 -8.87 -13.45
N ALA A 34 -1.72 -7.90 -13.54
CA ALA A 34 -2.20 -7.37 -14.81
C ALA A 34 -1.49 -6.05 -15.16
N ASP A 35 -1.64 -5.62 -16.42
CA ASP A 35 -0.92 -4.44 -16.94
C ASP A 35 -1.49 -3.10 -16.47
N ASN A 36 -2.68 -3.08 -15.89
CA ASN A 36 -3.40 -1.86 -15.54
C ASN A 36 -3.31 -1.50 -14.04
N ASN A 37 -2.19 -1.82 -13.41
CA ASN A 37 -1.96 -1.59 -11.98
C ASN A 37 -2.97 -2.32 -11.09
N THR A 38 -3.40 -3.49 -11.54
CA THR A 38 -4.21 -4.41 -10.75
C THR A 38 -3.55 -5.77 -10.69
N CYS A 39 -4.01 -6.59 -9.76
CA CYS A 39 -3.53 -7.96 -9.61
C CYS A 39 -4.68 -8.87 -9.19
N SER A 40 -4.44 -10.17 -9.25
CA SER A 40 -5.33 -11.16 -8.69
C SER A 40 -4.77 -11.68 -7.39
N VAL A 41 -5.62 -11.88 -6.40
CA VAL A 41 -5.23 -12.37 -5.08
C VAL A 41 -6.12 -13.53 -4.68
N ARG A 42 -5.58 -14.42 -3.84
CA ARG A 42 -6.33 -15.52 -3.26
C ARG A 42 -6.52 -15.28 -1.77
N VAL A 43 -7.78 -15.24 -1.35
CA VAL A 43 -8.19 -15.06 0.04
C VAL A 43 -9.08 -16.23 0.41
N ASN A 44 -8.72 -16.96 1.46
CA ASN A 44 -9.50 -18.10 1.95
C ASN A 44 -9.83 -19.12 0.86
N GLY A 45 -8.88 -19.38 -0.04
CA GLY A 45 -9.03 -20.34 -1.12
C GLY A 45 -9.79 -19.84 -2.34
N LYS A 46 -10.25 -18.59 -2.34
CA LYS A 46 -10.99 -18.00 -3.45
C LYS A 46 -10.15 -16.91 -4.12
N THR A 47 -10.10 -16.93 -5.45
CA THR A 47 -9.34 -15.95 -6.23
C THR A 47 -10.21 -14.76 -6.60
N HIS A 48 -9.68 -13.56 -6.41
CA HIS A 48 -10.33 -12.31 -6.77
C HIS A 48 -9.43 -11.54 -7.73
N SER A 49 -10.00 -11.09 -8.85
CA SER A 49 -9.28 -10.32 -9.87
C SER A 49 -9.54 -8.82 -9.72
N ASN A 50 -8.78 -8.03 -10.44
CA ASN A 50 -8.93 -6.55 -10.49
C ASN A 50 -8.75 -5.87 -9.15
N ILE A 51 -7.84 -6.39 -8.34
CA ILE A 51 -7.48 -5.77 -7.08
C ILE A 51 -6.43 -4.70 -7.35
N ALA A 52 -6.76 -3.44 -7.09
CA ALA A 52 -5.82 -2.34 -7.27
C ALA A 52 -4.65 -2.48 -6.30
N TYR A 53 -3.45 -2.10 -6.74
CA TYR A 53 -2.32 -1.99 -5.84
C TYR A 53 -1.72 -0.58 -5.91
N TYR A 54 -1.26 -0.11 -4.76
CA TYR A 54 -0.63 1.20 -4.63
C TYR A 54 0.80 1.00 -4.14
N GLY A 55 1.76 1.53 -4.89
CA GLY A 55 3.18 1.34 -4.66
C GLY A 55 3.81 0.52 -5.78
N ASP A 56 4.85 -0.22 -5.46
CA ASP A 56 5.53 -1.07 -6.44
C ASP A 56 4.67 -2.25 -6.86
N ALA A 57 4.95 -2.82 -8.04
CA ALA A 57 4.27 -4.02 -8.49
C ALA A 57 4.46 -5.14 -7.45
N PRO A 58 3.39 -5.84 -7.07
CA PRO A 58 3.52 -6.91 -6.07
C PRO A 58 4.29 -8.12 -6.64
N THR A 59 4.79 -8.95 -5.75
CA THR A 59 5.47 -10.18 -6.12
C THR A 59 4.49 -11.33 -6.08
N VAL A 60 4.40 -12.08 -7.17
CA VAL A 60 3.55 -13.28 -7.25
C VAL A 60 3.99 -14.29 -6.17
N ASN A 61 3.02 -14.94 -5.55
CA ASN A 61 3.16 -15.90 -4.46
C ASN A 61 3.59 -15.29 -3.13
N LYS A 62 3.63 -13.97 -3.02
CA LYS A 62 3.92 -13.28 -1.77
C LYS A 62 2.62 -12.84 -1.10
N SER A 63 2.62 -12.79 0.23
CA SER A 63 1.47 -12.36 1.02
C SER A 63 1.43 -10.85 1.17
N TYR A 64 0.23 -10.29 1.08
CA TYR A 64 -0.05 -8.88 1.32
C TYR A 64 -1.34 -8.73 2.10
N ARG A 65 -1.54 -7.58 2.72
CA ARG A 65 -2.80 -7.23 3.36
C ARG A 65 -3.73 -6.60 2.34
N VAL A 66 -4.94 -7.15 2.22
CA VAL A 66 -5.99 -6.61 1.35
C VAL A 66 -6.99 -5.85 2.21
N PHE A 67 -7.22 -4.60 1.84
CA PHE A 67 -8.16 -3.72 2.53
C PHE A 67 -9.47 -3.70 1.75
N CYS A 68 -10.55 -4.06 2.41
CA CYS A 68 -11.88 -4.17 1.79
C CYS A 68 -12.83 -3.16 2.41
N PRO A 69 -12.97 -1.97 1.80
CA PRO A 69 -13.95 -0.99 2.27
C PRO A 69 -15.34 -1.60 2.28
N ASN A 70 -16.07 -1.40 3.36
CA ASN A 70 -17.41 -1.98 3.58
C ASN A 70 -17.45 -3.51 3.43
N GLY A 71 -16.31 -4.17 3.62
CA GLY A 71 -16.21 -5.62 3.48
C GLY A 71 -16.33 -6.13 2.05
N SER A 72 -16.32 -5.25 1.05
CA SER A 72 -16.51 -5.60 -0.36
C SER A 72 -15.20 -5.80 -1.08
N MET A 73 -15.05 -6.94 -1.76
CA MET A 73 -13.89 -7.19 -2.61
C MET A 73 -13.89 -6.35 -3.89
N ASN A 74 -15.02 -5.76 -4.29
CA ASN A 74 -15.09 -4.92 -5.49
C ASN A 74 -14.29 -3.63 -5.35
N GLN A 75 -14.08 -3.17 -4.14
CA GLN A 75 -13.31 -1.94 -3.86
C GLN A 75 -12.02 -2.26 -3.12
N ALA A 76 -11.64 -3.51 -3.08
CA ALA A 76 -10.45 -3.94 -2.36
C ALA A 76 -9.17 -3.42 -3.02
N PHE A 77 -8.17 -3.18 -2.20
CA PHE A 77 -6.86 -2.76 -2.67
C PHE A 77 -5.78 -3.26 -1.74
N ILE A 78 -4.54 -3.28 -2.25
CA ILE A 78 -3.36 -3.58 -1.44
C ILE A 78 -2.38 -2.43 -1.51
N ILE A 79 -1.59 -2.28 -0.46
CA ILE A 79 -0.50 -1.32 -0.42
C ILE A 79 0.78 -2.13 -0.39
N THR A 80 1.57 -2.03 -1.45
CA THR A 80 2.80 -2.80 -1.62
C THR A 80 4.03 -2.10 -1.06
N GLY A 81 3.90 -0.80 -0.76
CA GLY A 81 5.01 0.01 -0.31
C GLY A 81 5.86 0.51 -1.47
N PHE A 82 6.97 1.14 -1.13
CA PHE A 82 7.89 1.68 -2.11
C PHE A 82 9.26 1.06 -1.90
N ASN A 83 9.94 0.75 -3.01
CA ASN A 83 11.33 0.29 -2.96
C ASN A 83 12.24 1.49 -2.79
N LEU A 84 12.71 1.69 -1.57
CA LEU A 84 13.75 2.68 -1.31
C LEU A 84 15.13 2.08 -1.63
N PRO A 85 16.07 2.89 -2.16
CA PRO A 85 17.42 2.40 -2.36
C PRO A 85 18.07 2.04 -1.02
N SER A 86 18.91 1.03 -1.00
CA SER A 86 19.65 0.64 0.20
C SER A 86 20.49 1.82 0.68
N TYR A 87 20.65 1.94 1.99
CA TYR A 87 21.45 3.00 2.56
C TYR A 87 22.39 2.44 3.60
N THR A 88 23.48 3.18 3.81
CA THR A 88 24.47 2.91 4.86
C THR A 88 24.72 4.20 5.63
N LYS A 89 25.54 4.11 6.67
CA LYS A 89 25.94 5.28 7.44
C LYS A 89 26.64 6.34 6.56
N ALA A 90 27.26 5.93 5.47
CA ALA A 90 27.91 6.84 4.53
C ALA A 90 26.90 7.75 3.80
N ASP A 91 25.64 7.38 3.79
CA ASP A 91 24.59 8.17 3.15
C ASP A 91 23.98 9.23 4.07
N ALA A 92 24.47 9.37 5.27
CA ALA A 92 23.99 10.38 6.21
C ALA A 92 24.10 11.78 5.61
N GLY A 93 23.01 12.55 5.70
CA GLY A 93 22.94 13.90 5.14
C GLY A 93 22.59 13.97 3.67
N LYS A 94 22.47 12.84 2.98
CA LYS A 94 22.00 12.81 1.59
C LYS A 94 20.49 12.92 1.53
N VAL A 95 19.97 13.31 0.37
CA VAL A 95 18.52 13.40 0.13
C VAL A 95 18.08 12.35 -0.86
N LEU A 96 16.84 11.88 -0.72
CA LEU A 96 16.23 10.99 -1.68
C LEU A 96 15.91 11.79 -2.94
N SER A 97 16.33 11.28 -4.10
CA SER A 97 16.18 11.96 -5.38
C SER A 97 15.84 10.97 -6.48
N ILE A 98 15.50 11.49 -7.64
CA ILE A 98 15.23 10.67 -8.83
C ILE A 98 16.31 11.04 -9.87
N ASP A 99 17.00 10.00 -10.41
CA ASP A 99 18.01 10.22 -11.43
C ASP A 99 17.38 10.41 -12.81
N SER A 100 18.21 10.62 -13.84
CA SER A 100 17.72 10.85 -15.21
C SER A 100 17.01 9.63 -15.82
N GLU A 101 17.19 8.45 -15.25
CA GLU A 101 16.57 7.21 -15.70
C GLU A 101 15.30 6.87 -14.91
N GLY A 102 14.92 7.72 -13.96
CA GLY A 102 13.72 7.51 -13.16
C GLY A 102 13.90 6.63 -11.92
N ASN A 103 15.14 6.35 -11.54
CA ASN A 103 15.42 5.54 -10.36
C ASN A 103 15.55 6.40 -9.10
N LEU A 104 15.08 5.87 -7.97
CA LEU A 104 15.29 6.50 -6.68
C LEU A 104 16.73 6.29 -6.22
N ILE A 105 17.39 7.37 -5.83
CA ILE A 105 18.79 7.35 -5.38
C ILE A 105 18.99 8.27 -4.18
N TRP A 106 20.07 8.07 -3.44
CA TRP A 106 20.54 8.99 -2.42
C TRP A 106 21.54 9.95 -3.05
N LYS A 107 21.23 11.24 -2.98
CA LYS A 107 22.03 12.27 -3.64
C LYS A 107 22.65 13.20 -2.61
N THR A 108 23.92 13.55 -2.81
CA THR A 108 24.59 14.59 -2.02
C THR A 108 23.99 15.94 -2.35
N ILE A 109 23.74 16.70 -1.32
CA ILE A 109 23.19 18.07 -1.46
C ILE A 109 24.23 19.01 -2.10
#